data_c54c41a67b92adafa05a9ece31d46224
#
_entry.id   c54c41a67b92adafa05a9ece31d46224
#
_cell.length_a   1.000
_cell.length_b   1.000
_cell.length_c   1.000
_cell.angle_alpha   90.00
_cell.angle_beta   90.00
_cell.angle_gamma   90.00
#
_symmetry.space_group_name_H-M   'P 1'
#
loop_
_entity.id
_entity.type
_entity.pdbx_description
1 polymer ?
#
loop_
_entity_poly.entity_id
_entity_poly.type
_entity_poly.pdbx_seq_one_letter_code
_entity_poly.pdbx_strand_id
1 'polypeptide(L)'
;MVTPNELVCTAAKHGTTTFIVDPHEAANVSGAAGIDYILNQTEKSPANVYVMMPSCVPSTSVDDNGCVFSANDMYPYVRNQRVLGLGEVMDDPAVIHAEESMFVKMNLFENRTIDGHAPYLPNKELSAYKMAGVDTDHEATTFEYALEEVRRGLHVHIREGSAAHI
;
A
#
# COMPACT_ATOMS: atom_id res chain seq x y z
N MET A 1 -16.81 10.97 4.17
CA MET A 1 -15.89 10.67 3.05
C MET A 1 -15.94 11.84 2.08
N VAL A 2 -14.80 12.30 1.58
CA VAL A 2 -14.68 13.39 0.61
C VAL A 2 -14.07 12.87 -0.69
N THR A 3 -14.24 13.60 -1.80
CA THR A 3 -13.58 13.22 -3.06
C THR A 3 -12.07 13.44 -2.98
N PRO A 4 -11.26 12.71 -3.75
CA PRO A 4 -9.80 12.86 -3.72
C PRO A 4 -9.34 14.31 -3.94
N ASN A 5 -9.90 14.99 -4.94
CA ASN A 5 -9.52 16.38 -5.22
C ASN A 5 -9.91 17.34 -4.08
N GLU A 6 -11.07 17.16 -3.44
CA GLU A 6 -11.49 17.99 -2.31
C GLU A 6 -10.56 17.82 -1.10
N LEU A 7 -10.14 16.59 -0.81
CA LEU A 7 -9.16 16.31 0.24
C LEU A 7 -7.85 17.06 -0.05
N VAL A 8 -7.33 16.91 -1.26
CA VAL A 8 -6.06 17.53 -1.67
C VAL A 8 -6.15 19.06 -1.61
N CYS A 9 -7.22 19.65 -2.15
CA CYS A 9 -7.43 21.11 -2.11
C CYS A 9 -7.53 21.66 -0.68
N THR A 10 -8.17 20.90 0.21
CA THR A 10 -8.31 21.31 1.62
C THR A 10 -6.97 21.22 2.34
N ALA A 11 -6.29 20.09 2.25
CA ALA A 11 -5.01 19.87 2.94
C ALA A 11 -3.87 20.76 2.40
N ALA A 12 -3.89 21.09 1.10
CA ALA A 12 -2.92 22.02 0.50
C ALA A 12 -2.95 23.41 1.15
N LYS A 13 -4.11 23.87 1.61
CA LYS A 13 -4.23 25.14 2.36
C LYS A 13 -3.52 25.11 3.71
N HIS A 14 -3.25 23.93 4.23
CA HIS A 14 -2.52 23.70 5.49
C HIS A 14 -1.06 23.29 5.27
N GLY A 15 -0.56 23.37 4.03
CA GLY A 15 0.85 23.14 3.70
C GLY A 15 1.18 21.73 3.21
N THR A 16 0.20 20.83 3.05
CA THR A 16 0.46 19.51 2.48
C THR A 16 0.64 19.63 0.97
N THR A 17 1.84 19.30 0.48
CA THR A 17 2.21 19.45 -0.93
C THR A 17 2.34 18.13 -1.67
N THR A 18 2.32 17.01 -0.95
CA THR A 18 2.46 15.67 -1.54
C THR A 18 1.62 14.65 -0.78
N PHE A 19 0.93 13.82 -1.51
CA PHE A 19 0.15 12.70 -1.01
C PHE A 19 0.66 11.42 -1.65
N ILE A 20 0.83 10.39 -0.85
CA ILE A 20 1.05 9.01 -1.29
C ILE A 20 -0.14 8.22 -0.77
N VAL A 21 -0.92 7.68 -1.68
CA VAL A 21 -2.20 7.02 -1.35
C VAL A 21 -2.19 5.56 -1.75
N ASP A 22 -2.77 4.72 -0.92
CA ASP A 22 -3.08 3.33 -1.25
C ASP A 22 -4.60 3.17 -1.39
N PRO A 23 -5.12 3.10 -2.62
CA PRO A 23 -6.56 3.09 -2.87
C PRO A 23 -7.16 1.67 -2.87
N HIS A 24 -6.74 0.79 -1.96
CA HIS A 24 -7.19 -0.60 -1.92
C HIS A 24 -8.72 -0.72 -1.71
N GLU A 25 -9.35 0.16 -0.94
CA GLU A 25 -10.81 0.13 -0.78
C GLU A 25 -11.53 0.48 -2.09
N ALA A 26 -11.02 1.46 -2.84
CA ALA A 26 -11.59 1.81 -4.13
C ALA A 26 -11.41 0.68 -5.15
N ALA A 27 -10.26 0.03 -5.13
CA ALA A 27 -9.97 -1.14 -5.94
C ALA A 27 -10.82 -2.35 -5.52
N ASN A 28 -11.05 -2.57 -4.22
CA ASN A 28 -11.90 -3.64 -3.72
C ASN A 28 -13.36 -3.52 -4.19
N VAL A 29 -13.85 -2.30 -4.35
CA VAL A 29 -15.22 -2.04 -4.85
C VAL A 29 -15.30 -2.13 -6.37
N SER A 30 -14.33 -1.58 -7.11
CA SER A 30 -14.47 -1.34 -8.55
C SER A 30 -13.21 -1.60 -9.38
N GLY A 31 -12.20 -2.26 -8.82
CA GLY A 31 -10.98 -2.66 -9.53
C GLY A 31 -10.23 -1.48 -10.13
N ALA A 32 -9.78 -1.65 -11.37
CA ALA A 32 -9.08 -0.63 -12.15
C ALA A 32 -9.83 0.70 -12.23
N ALA A 33 -11.15 0.68 -12.32
CA ALA A 33 -11.96 1.90 -12.38
C ALA A 33 -11.82 2.76 -11.11
N GLY A 34 -11.62 2.14 -9.93
CA GLY A 34 -11.35 2.84 -8.68
C GLY A 34 -9.99 3.53 -8.68
N ILE A 35 -8.97 2.88 -9.23
CA ILE A 35 -7.63 3.47 -9.41
C ILE A 35 -7.68 4.64 -10.40
N ASP A 36 -8.31 4.43 -11.55
CA ASP A 36 -8.47 5.46 -12.58
C ASP A 36 -9.23 6.68 -12.04
N TYR A 37 -10.27 6.45 -11.24
CA TYR A 37 -11.01 7.53 -10.61
C TYR A 37 -10.08 8.42 -9.75
N ILE A 38 -9.25 7.83 -8.91
CA ILE A 38 -8.33 8.59 -8.05
C ILE A 38 -7.27 9.33 -8.89
N LEU A 39 -6.65 8.65 -9.86
CA LEU A 39 -5.69 9.26 -10.75
C LEU A 39 -6.29 10.43 -11.53
N ASN A 40 -7.47 10.27 -12.10
CA ASN A 40 -8.14 11.32 -12.89
C ASN A 40 -8.59 12.49 -12.02
N GLN A 41 -9.17 12.23 -10.84
CA GLN A 41 -9.66 13.27 -9.93
C GLN A 41 -8.53 14.14 -9.37
N THR A 42 -7.32 13.60 -9.33
CA THR A 42 -6.15 14.30 -8.77
C THR A 42 -5.15 14.80 -9.81
N GLU A 43 -5.46 14.65 -11.10
CA GLU A 43 -4.55 15.05 -12.18
C GLU A 43 -4.22 16.55 -12.17
N LYS A 44 -5.19 17.38 -11.84
CA LYS A 44 -5.07 18.85 -11.81
C LYS A 44 -5.10 19.44 -10.41
N SER A 45 -4.84 18.61 -9.41
CA SER A 45 -4.80 19.04 -8.01
C SER A 45 -3.62 19.98 -7.73
N PRO A 46 -3.75 20.88 -6.74
CA PRO A 46 -2.69 21.84 -6.39
C PRO A 46 -1.48 21.21 -5.71
N ALA A 47 -1.53 19.93 -5.37
CA ALA A 47 -0.45 19.17 -4.76
C ALA A 47 -0.16 17.89 -5.57
N ASN A 48 1.02 17.31 -5.36
CA ASN A 48 1.38 16.04 -5.98
C ASN A 48 0.60 14.90 -5.33
N VAL A 49 0.04 14.02 -6.15
CA VAL A 49 -0.64 12.80 -5.68
C VAL A 49 -0.05 11.60 -6.39
N TYR A 50 0.55 10.73 -5.60
CA TYR A 50 1.12 9.46 -6.04
C TYR A 50 0.29 8.30 -5.50
N VAL A 51 0.30 7.20 -6.22
CA VAL A 51 -0.47 6.00 -5.89
C VAL A 51 0.48 4.84 -5.63
N MET A 52 0.27 4.14 -4.53
CA MET A 52 0.77 2.79 -4.32
C MET A 52 -0.26 1.83 -4.90
N MET A 53 0.19 0.87 -5.70
CA MET A 53 -0.74 -0.06 -6.36
C MET A 53 -1.22 -1.12 -5.37
N PRO A 54 -2.52 -1.26 -5.11
CA PRO A 54 -3.03 -2.17 -4.09
C PRO A 54 -2.61 -3.63 -4.33
N SER A 55 -1.89 -4.23 -3.39
CA SER A 55 -1.37 -5.59 -3.51
C SER A 55 -2.43 -6.66 -3.22
N CYS A 56 -3.30 -6.40 -2.25
CA CYS A 56 -4.25 -7.35 -1.67
C CYS A 56 -5.69 -6.85 -1.88
N VAL A 57 -6.30 -7.29 -2.98
CA VAL A 57 -7.71 -6.99 -3.31
C VAL A 57 -8.37 -8.24 -3.86
N PRO A 58 -9.21 -8.90 -3.05
CA PRO A 58 -9.51 -8.63 -1.63
C PRO A 58 -8.28 -8.81 -0.71
N SER A 59 -8.39 -8.36 0.53
CA SER A 59 -7.29 -8.49 1.53
C SER A 59 -6.97 -9.95 1.83
N THR A 60 -7.99 -10.79 1.91
CA THR A 60 -7.85 -12.26 2.02
C THR A 60 -8.80 -12.96 1.07
N SER A 61 -8.57 -14.26 0.83
CA SER A 61 -9.41 -15.08 -0.07
C SER A 61 -10.83 -15.33 0.45
N VAL A 62 -11.10 -14.99 1.71
CA VAL A 62 -12.42 -15.19 2.36
C VAL A 62 -13.20 -13.88 2.53
N ASP A 63 -12.60 -12.75 2.17
CA ASP A 63 -13.25 -11.45 2.28
C ASP A 63 -14.22 -11.19 1.12
N ASP A 64 -15.34 -10.55 1.45
CA ASP A 64 -16.27 -10.05 0.44
C ASP A 64 -15.63 -8.93 -0.38
N ASN A 65 -15.80 -9.01 -1.70
CA ASN A 65 -15.24 -8.03 -2.62
C ASN A 65 -16.17 -7.73 -3.80
N GLY A 66 -16.02 -6.57 -4.38
CA GLY A 66 -16.63 -6.20 -5.66
C GLY A 66 -15.72 -6.50 -6.85
N CYS A 67 -14.42 -6.74 -6.59
CA CYS A 67 -13.43 -7.02 -7.64
C CYS A 67 -12.25 -7.80 -7.06
N VAL A 68 -11.67 -8.67 -7.86
CA VAL A 68 -10.35 -9.27 -7.63
C VAL A 68 -9.35 -8.49 -8.48
N PHE A 69 -8.32 -7.91 -7.85
CA PHE A 69 -7.32 -7.11 -8.54
C PHE A 69 -6.01 -7.91 -8.69
N SER A 70 -5.80 -8.41 -9.89
CA SER A 70 -4.67 -9.30 -10.22
C SER A 70 -3.45 -8.55 -10.75
N ALA A 71 -2.32 -9.24 -10.89
CA ALA A 71 -1.13 -8.68 -11.54
C ALA A 71 -1.39 -8.19 -12.97
N ASN A 72 -2.30 -8.85 -13.71
CA ASN A 72 -2.69 -8.42 -15.05
C ASN A 72 -3.41 -7.06 -15.03
N ASP A 73 -4.20 -6.80 -14.00
CA ASP A 73 -4.89 -5.52 -13.83
C ASP A 73 -3.92 -4.39 -13.45
N MET A 74 -2.81 -4.73 -12.77
CA MET A 74 -1.76 -3.78 -12.40
C MET A 74 -0.83 -3.41 -13.56
N TYR A 75 -0.63 -4.33 -14.49
CA TYR A 75 0.36 -4.17 -15.57
C TYR A 75 0.24 -2.85 -16.36
N PRO A 76 -0.95 -2.33 -16.72
CA PRO A 76 -1.09 -1.04 -17.40
C PRO A 76 -0.53 0.14 -16.59
N TYR A 77 -0.49 0.04 -15.26
CA TYR A 77 -0.08 1.12 -14.36
C TYR A 77 1.42 1.14 -14.05
N VAL A 78 2.14 0.03 -14.31
CA VAL A 78 3.57 -0.08 -13.99
C VAL A 78 4.40 1.05 -14.61
N ARG A 79 4.01 1.58 -15.77
CA ARG A 79 4.72 2.69 -16.44
C ARG A 79 4.18 4.07 -16.09
N ASN A 80 3.14 4.17 -15.29
CA ASN A 80 2.59 5.45 -14.87
C ASN A 80 3.54 6.12 -13.88
N GLN A 81 3.97 7.36 -14.17
CA GLN A 81 4.90 8.10 -13.33
C GLN A 81 4.33 8.49 -11.96
N ARG A 82 3.02 8.45 -11.80
CA ARG A 82 2.34 8.70 -10.54
C ARG A 82 2.15 7.44 -9.70
N VAL A 83 2.50 6.28 -10.21
CA VAL A 83 2.51 5.02 -9.45
C VAL A 83 3.92 4.80 -8.91
N LEU A 84 4.08 4.85 -7.58
CA LEU A 84 5.40 4.76 -6.94
C LEU A 84 5.83 3.33 -6.65
N GLY A 85 4.90 2.43 -6.37
CA GLY A 85 5.23 1.08 -5.97
C GLY A 85 4.01 0.21 -5.71
N LEU A 86 4.21 -0.87 -5.00
CA LEU A 86 3.17 -1.77 -4.51
C LEU A 86 2.74 -1.33 -3.11
N GLY A 87 1.45 -1.17 -2.89
CA GLY A 87 0.85 -0.78 -1.63
C GLY A 87 0.64 -1.96 -0.69
N GLU A 88 0.27 -1.65 0.51
CA GLU A 88 0.09 -2.50 1.69
C GLU A 88 0.01 -4.01 1.42
N VAL A 89 1.13 -4.72 1.61
CA VAL A 89 1.17 -6.18 1.48
C VAL A 89 0.57 -6.81 2.73
N MET A 90 -0.77 -6.90 2.77
CA MET A 90 -1.55 -7.37 3.93
C MET A 90 -1.57 -8.89 4.06
N ASP A 91 -1.37 -9.62 2.97
CA ASP A 91 -1.35 -11.09 2.97
C ASP A 91 0.07 -11.60 3.28
N ASP A 92 0.48 -11.42 4.54
CA ASP A 92 1.78 -11.91 5.03
C ASP A 92 1.92 -13.45 4.90
N PRO A 93 0.88 -14.28 5.11
CA PRO A 93 0.99 -15.70 4.84
C PRO A 93 1.38 -16.01 3.39
N ALA A 94 0.79 -15.33 2.41
CA ALA A 94 1.12 -15.52 1.00
C ALA A 94 2.59 -15.17 0.70
N VAL A 95 3.13 -14.14 1.37
CA VAL A 95 4.55 -13.79 1.26
C VAL A 95 5.44 -14.85 1.92
N ILE A 96 5.12 -15.25 3.16
CA ILE A 96 5.93 -16.19 3.94
C ILE A 96 5.96 -17.58 3.29
N HIS A 97 4.84 -18.00 2.70
CA HIS A 97 4.72 -19.30 2.00
C HIS A 97 5.10 -19.22 0.52
N ALA A 98 5.58 -18.06 0.06
CA ALA A 98 6.02 -17.82 -1.31
C ALA A 98 4.93 -18.15 -2.36
N GLU A 99 3.70 -17.72 -2.14
CA GLU A 99 2.61 -17.93 -3.08
C GLU A 99 2.87 -17.19 -4.38
N GLU A 100 2.74 -17.91 -5.50
CA GLU A 100 3.07 -17.40 -6.84
C GLU A 100 2.27 -16.13 -7.18
N SER A 101 0.97 -16.10 -6.83
CA SER A 101 0.08 -14.97 -7.09
C SER A 101 0.57 -13.66 -6.46
N MET A 102 1.13 -13.73 -5.25
CA MET A 102 1.70 -12.57 -4.56
C MET A 102 3.04 -12.17 -5.17
N PHE A 103 3.93 -13.13 -5.40
CA PHE A 103 5.25 -12.83 -5.96
C PHE A 103 5.21 -12.30 -7.38
N VAL A 104 4.22 -12.68 -8.19
CA VAL A 104 4.00 -12.07 -9.52
C VAL A 104 3.69 -10.59 -9.38
N LYS A 105 2.87 -10.19 -8.41
CA LYS A 105 2.59 -8.76 -8.13
C LYS A 105 3.83 -8.03 -7.61
N MET A 106 4.54 -8.60 -6.65
CA MET A 106 5.76 -8.00 -6.08
C MET A 106 6.83 -7.81 -7.17
N ASN A 107 7.03 -8.77 -8.05
CA ASN A 107 7.99 -8.70 -9.15
C ASN A 107 7.68 -7.59 -10.17
N LEU A 108 6.42 -7.20 -10.35
CA LEU A 108 6.07 -6.03 -11.18
C LEU A 108 6.66 -4.73 -10.63
N PHE A 109 6.95 -4.70 -9.33
CA PHE A 109 7.44 -3.52 -8.60
C PHE A 109 8.81 -3.76 -7.93
N GLU A 110 9.57 -4.77 -8.33
CA GLU A 110 10.85 -5.17 -7.71
C GLU A 110 11.89 -4.06 -7.57
N ASN A 111 11.84 -3.03 -8.45
CA ASN A 111 12.74 -1.88 -8.42
C ASN A 111 12.07 -0.61 -7.86
N ARG A 112 11.00 -0.77 -7.12
CA ARG A 112 10.23 0.31 -6.49
C ARG A 112 9.92 -0.05 -5.05
N THR A 113 9.41 0.89 -4.29
CA THR A 113 8.98 0.64 -2.90
C THR A 113 7.84 -0.37 -2.86
N ILE A 114 7.98 -1.38 -2.02
CA ILE A 114 6.91 -2.31 -1.64
C ILE A 114 6.55 -1.99 -0.20
N ASP A 115 5.36 -1.43 -0.01
CA ASP A 115 4.85 -1.06 1.31
C ASP A 115 4.26 -2.27 2.02
N GLY A 116 4.52 -2.37 3.31
CA GLY A 116 4.08 -3.48 4.14
C GLY A 116 2.88 -3.12 5.02
N HIS A 117 2.32 -4.19 5.59
CA HIS A 117 1.28 -4.14 6.60
C HIS A 117 1.46 -5.35 7.51
N ALA A 118 2.27 -5.16 8.57
CA ALA A 118 2.70 -6.23 9.45
C ALA A 118 2.39 -5.90 10.93
N PRO A 119 1.11 -5.94 11.36
CA PRO A 119 0.71 -5.54 12.71
C PRO A 119 1.39 -6.36 13.82
N TYR A 120 1.72 -7.58 13.55
CA TYR A 120 2.55 -8.43 14.40
C TYR A 120 3.00 -9.69 13.66
N LEU A 121 4.29 -9.77 13.35
CA LEU A 121 4.92 -10.99 12.82
C LEU A 121 5.99 -11.48 13.80
N PRO A 122 6.01 -12.78 14.13
CA PRO A 122 7.13 -13.38 14.87
C PRO A 122 8.46 -13.16 14.16
N ASN A 123 9.54 -13.17 14.91
CA ASN A 123 10.88 -12.80 14.43
C ASN A 123 11.33 -13.46 13.12
N LYS A 124 11.03 -14.74 12.90
CA LYS A 124 11.40 -15.46 11.67
C LYS A 124 10.53 -15.04 10.49
N GLU A 125 9.25 -14.86 10.72
CA GLU A 125 8.26 -14.46 9.73
C GLU A 125 8.50 -13.02 9.29
N LEU A 126 8.77 -12.11 10.22
CA LEU A 126 9.17 -10.74 9.92
C LEU A 126 10.46 -10.69 9.07
N SER A 127 11.42 -11.57 9.35
CA SER A 127 12.63 -11.68 8.53
C SER A 127 12.33 -12.21 7.13
N ALA A 128 11.43 -13.20 7.00
CA ALA A 128 11.01 -13.73 5.70
C ALA A 128 10.27 -12.66 4.90
N TYR A 129 9.37 -11.93 5.53
CA TYR A 129 8.62 -10.82 4.95
C TYR A 129 9.55 -9.73 4.40
N LYS A 130 10.54 -9.29 5.18
CA LYS A 130 11.56 -8.35 4.70
C LYS A 130 12.43 -8.93 3.58
N MET A 131 12.84 -10.19 3.68
CA MET A 131 13.66 -10.84 2.65
C MET A 131 12.92 -11.00 1.32
N ALA A 132 11.59 -11.08 1.33
CA ALA A 132 10.76 -11.10 0.14
C ALA A 132 10.77 -9.76 -0.63
N GLY A 133 11.27 -8.69 -0.03
CA GLY A 133 11.42 -7.38 -0.68
C GLY A 133 10.50 -6.29 -0.13
N VAL A 134 9.77 -6.52 0.96
CA VAL A 134 8.98 -5.47 1.60
C VAL A 134 9.90 -4.45 2.26
N ASP A 135 9.67 -3.16 2.01
CA ASP A 135 10.58 -2.07 2.40
C ASP A 135 10.13 -1.29 3.63
N THR A 136 8.84 -1.15 3.82
CA THR A 136 8.25 -0.27 4.83
C THR A 136 7.21 -1.00 5.65
N ASP A 137 6.87 -0.46 6.82
CA ASP A 137 5.69 -0.84 7.61
C ASP A 137 5.13 0.36 8.36
N HIS A 138 3.85 0.31 8.70
CA HIS A 138 3.14 1.37 9.43
C HIS A 138 2.21 0.82 10.53
N GLU A 139 2.32 -0.47 10.85
CA GLU A 139 1.42 -1.14 11.80
C GLU A 139 2.06 -1.42 13.16
N ALA A 140 3.34 -1.08 13.36
CA ALA A 140 3.98 -1.23 14.66
C ALA A 140 3.25 -0.40 15.73
N THR A 141 2.75 -1.07 16.78
CA THR A 141 2.02 -0.42 17.87
C THR A 141 2.84 -0.31 19.16
N THR A 142 4.06 -0.85 19.17
CA THR A 142 4.98 -0.78 20.30
C THR A 142 6.39 -0.43 19.84
N PHE A 143 7.12 0.25 20.72
CA PHE A 143 8.53 0.56 20.46
C PHE A 143 9.37 -0.70 20.20
N GLU A 144 9.14 -1.75 20.98
CA GLU A 144 9.88 -3.01 20.86
C GLU A 144 9.68 -3.65 19.50
N TYR A 145 8.46 -3.66 18.98
CA TYR A 145 8.17 -4.22 17.67
C TYR A 145 8.74 -3.33 16.54
N ALA A 146 8.54 -2.03 16.59
CA ALA A 146 9.16 -1.09 15.65
C ALA A 146 10.69 -1.22 15.62
N LEU A 147 11.32 -1.45 16.77
CA LEU A 147 12.77 -1.68 16.84
C LEU A 147 13.17 -2.97 16.14
N GLU A 148 12.38 -4.04 16.24
CA GLU A 148 12.63 -5.29 15.52
C GLU A 148 12.49 -5.14 14.01
N GLU A 149 11.55 -4.32 13.54
CA GLU A 149 11.41 -3.96 12.12
C GLU A 149 12.62 -3.18 11.61
N VAL A 150 13.01 -2.13 12.33
CA VAL A 150 14.20 -1.32 11.98
C VAL A 150 15.48 -2.18 11.97
N ARG A 151 15.64 -3.10 12.93
CA ARG A 151 16.79 -4.02 12.96
C ARG A 151 16.89 -4.92 11.74
N ARG A 152 15.77 -5.20 11.07
CA ARG A 152 15.71 -5.97 9.83
C ARG A 152 15.79 -5.10 8.57
N GLY A 153 15.85 -3.78 8.75
CA GLY A 153 15.96 -2.84 7.66
C GLY A 153 14.62 -2.45 7.03
N LEU A 154 13.50 -2.62 7.74
CA LEU A 154 12.24 -2.00 7.38
C LEU A 154 12.28 -0.51 7.77
N HIS A 155 11.67 0.31 6.92
CA HIS A 155 11.42 1.71 7.25
C HIS A 155 10.05 1.81 7.94
N VAL A 156 10.05 2.25 9.20
CA VAL A 156 8.83 2.33 10.00
C VAL A 156 8.20 3.71 9.87
N HIS A 157 6.95 3.75 9.45
CA HIS A 157 6.13 4.94 9.45
C HIS A 157 5.36 5.05 10.78
N ILE A 158 5.59 6.14 11.52
CA ILE A 158 4.79 6.42 12.71
C ILE A 158 3.40 6.86 12.28
N ARG A 159 2.40 6.09 12.69
CA ARG A 159 1.01 6.29 12.29
C ARG A 159 0.30 7.27 13.23
N GLU A 160 -0.37 8.25 12.65
CA GLU A 160 -1.22 9.21 13.35
C GLU A 160 -2.57 9.30 12.66
N GLY A 161 -3.61 8.82 13.30
CA GLY A 161 -4.95 8.79 12.75
C GLY A 161 -6.02 8.71 13.82
N SER A 162 -7.27 8.98 13.46
CA SER A 162 -8.40 8.96 14.39
C SER A 162 -8.71 7.58 14.98
N ALA A 163 -8.30 6.51 14.31
CA ALA A 163 -8.52 5.13 14.73
C ALA A 163 -7.20 4.38 15.04
N ALA A 164 -6.06 4.97 14.75
CA ALA A 164 -4.75 4.35 14.96
C ALA A 164 -3.73 5.41 15.37
N HIS A 165 -3.42 5.41 16.64
CA HIS A 165 -2.32 6.15 17.24
C HIS A 165 -1.26 5.18 17.71
N ILE A 166 -0.01 5.55 17.56
CA ILE A 166 1.15 4.83 18.09
C ILE A 166 1.87 5.74 19.07
#